data_db16d87927958c04d5fcaf81eb08515d
#
_entry.id   db16d87927958c04d5fcaf81eb08515d
#
_cell.length_a   1.000
_cell.length_b   1.000
_cell.length_c   1.000
_cell.angle_alpha   90.00
_cell.angle_beta   90.00
_cell.angle_gamma   90.00
#
_symmetry.space_group_name_H-M   'P 1'
#
loop_
_entity.id
_entity.type
_entity.pdbx_description
1 polymer ?
#
loop_
_entity_poly.entity_id
_entity_poly.type
_entity_poly.pdbx_seq_one_letter_code
_entity_poly.pdbx_strand_id
1 'polypeptide(L)'
;MKMTANTILITGGGSGIGRGLAEAFHALGNQVVIAGRSQKRLGETTAANPGMKALTVDIADAGSIHAFAAQVIQDFPNLNVLINMAGVMRNEKLLNQKEPLDDMEATVATNLLGPIRLTAALLPTLRKQPHATIMNVTSGLAFVPLAMTPTYCATKAAIHSYTQSLRYQLKDMPMEVLELVPPYVQTELMGDRQANDPMAMPLGEFIAEVMEILKADPTPPEICVKRVEPLRFAAASGGYDAFFKTFNDGMAAARAGE
;
A
#
# COMPACT_ATOMS: atom_id res chain seq x y z
N MET A 1 14.32 7.56 4.22
CA MET A 1 13.81 7.42 5.61
C MET A 1 14.85 6.77 6.52
N LYS A 2 14.76 6.95 7.83
CA LYS A 2 15.59 6.17 8.76
C LYS A 2 15.15 4.70 8.75
N MET A 3 16.10 3.77 8.70
CA MET A 3 15.79 2.34 8.63
C MET A 3 15.65 1.67 10.00
N THR A 4 16.11 2.32 11.06
CA THR A 4 16.13 1.79 12.43
C THR A 4 15.64 2.82 13.45
N ALA A 5 15.40 2.38 14.69
CA ALA A 5 14.93 3.21 15.81
C ALA A 5 13.57 3.90 15.53
N ASN A 6 12.68 3.22 14.80
CA ASN A 6 11.34 3.71 14.52
C ASN A 6 10.28 2.93 15.30
N THR A 7 9.14 3.58 15.51
CA THR A 7 7.85 2.95 15.81
C THR A 7 7.00 3.06 14.55
N ILE A 8 6.72 1.92 13.91
CA ILE A 8 6.12 1.84 12.58
C ILE A 8 4.72 1.24 12.67
N LEU A 9 3.73 1.92 12.15
CA LEU A 9 2.38 1.39 11.94
C LEU A 9 2.20 0.99 10.47
N ILE A 10 1.79 -0.27 10.22
CA ILE A 10 1.53 -0.80 8.87
C ILE A 10 0.10 -1.32 8.79
N THR A 11 -0.77 -0.66 8.03
CA THR A 11 -2.09 -1.18 7.74
C THR A 11 -2.01 -2.31 6.70
N GLY A 12 -2.85 -3.34 6.81
CA GLY A 12 -2.73 -4.53 5.95
C GLY A 12 -1.51 -5.41 6.26
N GLY A 13 -0.93 -5.27 7.46
CA GLY A 13 0.32 -5.94 7.86
C GLY A 13 0.20 -7.45 8.16
N GLY A 14 -0.99 -8.03 8.05
CA GLY A 14 -1.19 -9.48 8.32
C GLY A 14 -1.00 -10.39 7.11
N SER A 15 -0.70 -9.88 5.91
CA SER A 15 -0.51 -10.70 4.71
C SER A 15 0.27 -9.96 3.62
N GLY A 16 0.72 -10.70 2.59
CA GLY A 16 1.30 -10.16 1.38
C GLY A 16 2.43 -9.16 1.62
N ILE A 17 2.43 -8.08 0.84
CA ILE A 17 3.47 -7.03 0.91
C ILE A 17 3.52 -6.39 2.30
N GLY A 18 2.36 -6.13 2.92
CA GLY A 18 2.31 -5.52 4.25
C GLY A 18 2.99 -6.35 5.32
N ARG A 19 2.77 -7.67 5.32
CA ARG A 19 3.48 -8.61 6.21
C ARG A 19 4.97 -8.66 5.90
N GLY A 20 5.34 -8.77 4.63
CA GLY A 20 6.75 -8.81 4.24
C GLY A 20 7.53 -7.56 4.69
N LEU A 21 6.95 -6.36 4.53
CA LEU A 21 7.54 -5.12 5.03
C LEU A 21 7.61 -5.09 6.56
N ALA A 22 6.54 -5.54 7.24
CA ALA A 22 6.51 -5.60 8.70
C ALA A 22 7.64 -6.49 9.25
N GLU A 23 7.81 -7.68 8.68
CA GLU A 23 8.87 -8.61 9.04
C GLU A 23 10.27 -8.03 8.77
N ALA A 24 10.46 -7.40 7.59
CA ALA A 24 11.73 -6.78 7.22
C ALA A 24 12.11 -5.61 8.16
N PHE A 25 11.18 -4.72 8.48
CA PHE A 25 11.44 -3.64 9.43
C PHE A 25 11.63 -4.15 10.86
N HIS A 26 10.88 -5.18 11.27
CA HIS A 26 11.04 -5.80 12.59
C HIS A 26 12.42 -6.43 12.75
N ALA A 27 12.93 -7.12 11.72
CA ALA A 27 14.27 -7.70 11.71
C ALA A 27 15.39 -6.64 11.86
N LEU A 28 15.13 -5.38 11.52
CA LEU A 28 16.05 -4.26 11.74
C LEU A 28 15.95 -3.65 13.15
N GLY A 29 15.17 -4.25 14.05
CA GLY A 29 15.02 -3.81 15.43
C GLY A 29 14.04 -2.66 15.64
N ASN A 30 13.17 -2.36 14.66
CA ASN A 30 12.11 -1.38 14.84
C ASN A 30 10.96 -1.95 15.68
N GLN A 31 10.25 -1.08 16.41
CA GLN A 31 8.96 -1.40 16.98
C GLN A 31 7.91 -1.38 15.87
N VAL A 32 7.39 -2.55 15.50
CA VAL A 32 6.38 -2.66 14.43
C VAL A 32 5.02 -2.98 15.02
N VAL A 33 4.02 -2.21 14.58
CA VAL A 33 2.60 -2.39 14.87
C VAL A 33 1.90 -2.68 13.55
N ILE A 34 1.31 -3.87 13.41
CA ILE A 34 0.53 -4.24 12.24
C ILE A 34 -0.96 -4.04 12.51
N ALA A 35 -1.70 -3.61 11.49
CA ALA A 35 -3.13 -3.39 11.63
C ALA A 35 -3.91 -3.98 10.46
N GLY A 36 -5.16 -4.43 10.72
CA GLY A 36 -6.03 -4.99 9.71
C GLY A 36 -7.30 -5.60 10.32
N ARG A 37 -8.17 -6.15 9.47
CA ARG A 37 -9.47 -6.72 9.90
C ARG A 37 -9.36 -8.13 10.48
N SER A 38 -8.43 -8.94 9.99
CA SER A 38 -8.34 -10.37 10.34
C SER A 38 -7.46 -10.56 11.58
N GLN A 39 -8.10 -10.70 12.74
CA GLN A 39 -7.38 -11.03 13.99
C GLN A 39 -6.56 -12.32 13.87
N LYS A 40 -7.05 -13.31 13.10
CA LYS A 40 -6.31 -14.57 12.85
C LYS A 40 -4.98 -14.29 12.15
N ARG A 41 -4.99 -13.60 11.00
CA ARG A 41 -3.76 -13.29 10.23
C ARG A 41 -2.79 -12.40 11.01
N LEU A 42 -3.33 -11.43 11.75
CA LEU A 42 -2.52 -10.57 12.62
C LEU A 42 -1.84 -11.41 13.73
N GLY A 43 -2.59 -12.31 14.36
CA GLY A 43 -2.07 -13.21 15.40
C GLY A 43 -1.01 -14.18 14.87
N GLU A 44 -1.21 -14.76 13.70
CA GLU A 44 -0.22 -15.61 13.03
C GLU A 44 1.09 -14.85 12.76
N THR A 45 0.99 -13.60 12.29
CA THR A 45 2.15 -12.76 12.01
C THR A 45 2.91 -12.38 13.28
N THR A 46 2.21 -11.99 14.34
CA THR A 46 2.86 -11.63 15.62
C THR A 46 3.43 -12.83 16.35
N ALA A 47 2.80 -14.00 16.25
CA ALA A 47 3.33 -15.25 16.81
C ALA A 47 4.68 -15.66 16.16
N ALA A 48 4.80 -15.43 14.84
CA ALA A 48 6.04 -15.68 14.10
C ALA A 48 7.12 -14.61 14.36
N ASN A 49 6.76 -13.43 14.89
CA ASN A 49 7.64 -12.28 15.09
C ASN A 49 7.51 -11.74 16.54
N PRO A 50 8.14 -12.38 17.54
CA PRO A 50 8.05 -11.97 18.93
C PRO A 50 8.44 -10.49 19.15
N GLY A 51 7.58 -9.73 19.82
CA GLY A 51 7.76 -8.28 20.04
C GLY A 51 6.98 -7.40 19.09
N MET A 52 6.60 -7.89 17.89
CA MET A 52 5.66 -7.19 17.00
C MET A 52 4.28 -7.07 17.65
N LYS A 53 3.59 -5.95 17.45
CA LYS A 53 2.26 -5.70 18.00
C LYS A 53 1.21 -5.72 16.91
N ALA A 54 -0.03 -6.04 17.27
CA ALA A 54 -1.15 -6.06 16.34
C ALA A 54 -2.38 -5.36 16.94
N LEU A 55 -3.09 -4.62 16.11
CA LEU A 55 -4.37 -3.98 16.42
C LEU A 55 -5.38 -4.24 15.30
N THR A 56 -6.64 -4.42 15.67
CA THR A 56 -7.70 -4.56 14.68
C THR A 56 -8.24 -3.21 14.24
N VAL A 57 -8.48 -3.05 12.92
CA VAL A 57 -9.13 -1.87 12.34
C VAL A 57 -9.86 -2.25 11.07
N ASP A 58 -11.03 -1.71 10.86
CA ASP A 58 -11.66 -1.65 9.54
C ASP A 58 -11.33 -0.29 8.92
N ILE A 59 -10.43 -0.31 7.93
CA ILE A 59 -9.96 0.91 7.27
C ILE A 59 -11.02 1.52 6.33
N ALA A 60 -12.10 0.81 6.03
CA ALA A 60 -13.23 1.37 5.28
C ALA A 60 -14.18 2.18 6.17
N ASP A 61 -14.20 1.93 7.49
CA ASP A 61 -15.11 2.57 8.43
C ASP A 61 -14.46 3.75 9.15
N ALA A 62 -15.10 4.92 9.06
CA ALA A 62 -14.58 6.16 9.66
C ALA A 62 -14.56 6.13 11.19
N GLY A 63 -15.57 5.49 11.81
CA GLY A 63 -15.65 5.36 13.27
C GLY A 63 -14.56 4.44 13.80
N SER A 64 -14.34 3.30 13.11
CA SER A 64 -13.25 2.36 13.41
C SER A 64 -11.89 3.05 13.34
N ILE A 65 -11.64 3.85 12.28
CA ILE A 65 -10.38 4.61 12.14
C ILE A 65 -10.21 5.60 13.29
N HIS A 66 -11.26 6.31 13.69
CA HIS A 66 -11.18 7.29 14.77
C HIS A 66 -10.80 6.64 16.10
N ALA A 67 -11.49 5.56 16.47
CA ALA A 67 -11.21 4.81 17.71
C ALA A 67 -9.79 4.18 17.66
N PHE A 68 -9.43 3.59 16.53
CA PHE A 68 -8.12 3.01 16.29
C PHE A 68 -6.99 4.04 16.42
N ALA A 69 -7.14 5.22 15.81
CA ALA A 69 -6.12 6.26 15.89
C ALA A 69 -5.91 6.74 17.33
N ALA A 70 -6.99 6.90 18.11
CA ALA A 70 -6.91 7.25 19.52
C ALA A 70 -6.14 6.19 20.33
N GLN A 71 -6.43 4.91 20.10
CA GLN A 71 -5.70 3.80 20.73
C GLN A 71 -4.21 3.81 20.33
N VAL A 72 -3.90 3.95 19.04
CA VAL A 72 -2.51 3.99 18.55
C VAL A 72 -1.72 5.13 19.19
N ILE A 73 -2.32 6.33 19.33
CA ILE A 73 -1.67 7.49 19.96
C ILE A 73 -1.39 7.22 21.44
N GLN A 74 -2.31 6.57 22.13
CA GLN A 74 -2.15 6.22 23.54
C GLN A 74 -1.09 5.15 23.77
N ASP A 75 -1.13 4.06 22.98
CA ASP A 75 -0.30 2.86 23.19
C ASP A 75 1.11 3.04 22.59
N PHE A 76 1.25 3.89 21.57
CA PHE A 76 2.50 4.11 20.80
C PHE A 76 2.80 5.61 20.63
N PRO A 77 3.06 6.36 21.73
CA PRO A 77 3.27 7.82 21.68
C PRO A 77 4.49 8.23 20.83
N ASN A 78 5.43 7.31 20.61
CA ASN A 78 6.61 7.51 19.77
C ASN A 78 6.40 7.11 18.29
N LEU A 79 5.15 6.88 17.87
CA LEU A 79 4.83 6.58 16.47
C LEU A 79 5.40 7.66 15.55
N ASN A 80 6.30 7.27 14.66
CA ASN A 80 6.95 8.18 13.71
C ASN A 80 6.90 7.70 12.25
N VAL A 81 6.41 6.48 11.99
CA VAL A 81 6.24 5.99 10.62
C VAL A 81 4.84 5.41 10.43
N LEU A 82 4.13 5.90 9.42
CA LEU A 82 2.84 5.38 8.96
C LEU A 82 2.99 4.81 7.55
N ILE A 83 2.66 3.53 7.37
CA ILE A 83 2.60 2.87 6.06
C ILE A 83 1.14 2.50 5.75
N ASN A 84 0.51 3.25 4.86
CA ASN A 84 -0.83 3.00 4.35
C ASN A 84 -0.77 1.92 3.26
N MET A 85 -0.84 0.64 3.67
CA MET A 85 -0.71 -0.53 2.80
C MET A 85 -2.04 -1.26 2.57
N ALA A 86 -3.01 -1.15 3.49
CA ALA A 86 -4.28 -1.85 3.35
C ALA A 86 -4.98 -1.49 2.03
N GLY A 87 -5.46 -2.52 1.33
CA GLY A 87 -6.16 -2.33 0.07
C GLY A 87 -6.88 -3.59 -0.36
N VAL A 88 -7.86 -3.42 -1.23
CA VAL A 88 -8.63 -4.47 -1.89
C VAL A 88 -8.62 -4.24 -3.40
N MET A 89 -8.74 -5.32 -4.17
CA MET A 89 -8.82 -5.29 -5.63
C MET A 89 -9.92 -6.26 -6.08
N ARG A 90 -10.78 -5.82 -6.97
CA ARG A 90 -11.90 -6.59 -7.49
C ARG A 90 -11.91 -6.55 -9.01
N ASN A 91 -12.28 -7.65 -9.63
CA ASN A 91 -12.60 -7.67 -11.05
C ASN A 91 -13.99 -7.08 -11.27
N GLU A 92 -14.13 -6.26 -12.30
CA GLU A 92 -15.37 -5.58 -12.66
C GLU A 92 -15.71 -5.87 -14.12
N LYS A 93 -16.98 -6.19 -14.40
CA LYS A 93 -17.53 -6.38 -15.74
C LYS A 93 -18.55 -5.27 -15.99
N LEU A 94 -18.07 -4.11 -16.45
CA LEU A 94 -18.88 -2.89 -16.57
C LEU A 94 -20.17 -3.08 -17.39
N LEU A 95 -20.12 -3.90 -18.45
CA LEU A 95 -21.32 -4.21 -19.27
C LEU A 95 -22.40 -4.99 -18.51
N ASN A 96 -22.02 -5.71 -17.43
CA ASN A 96 -22.92 -6.54 -16.64
C ASN A 96 -23.09 -6.00 -15.21
N GLN A 97 -22.57 -4.80 -14.96
CA GLN A 97 -22.63 -4.18 -13.64
C GLN A 97 -24.07 -3.84 -13.26
N LYS A 98 -24.44 -4.20 -12.05
CA LYS A 98 -25.78 -3.94 -11.50
C LYS A 98 -25.66 -3.22 -10.17
N GLU A 99 -26.65 -2.39 -9.86
CA GLU A 99 -26.82 -1.83 -8.51
C GLU A 99 -27.24 -2.92 -7.51
N PRO A 100 -26.81 -2.82 -6.23
CA PRO A 100 -25.93 -1.79 -5.66
C PRO A 100 -24.45 -1.98 -6.04
N LEU A 101 -23.66 -0.88 -5.97
CA LEU A 101 -22.24 -0.84 -6.32
C LEU A 101 -21.32 -1.15 -5.12
N ASP A 102 -21.74 -2.04 -4.23
CA ASP A 102 -21.11 -2.29 -2.92
C ASP A 102 -19.61 -2.57 -3.01
N ASP A 103 -19.18 -3.39 -3.99
CA ASP A 103 -17.75 -3.73 -4.16
C ASP A 103 -16.91 -2.53 -4.60
N MET A 104 -17.45 -1.65 -5.45
CA MET A 104 -16.78 -0.43 -5.90
C MET A 104 -16.71 0.60 -4.77
N GLU A 105 -17.79 0.80 -4.06
CA GLU A 105 -17.85 1.69 -2.89
C GLU A 105 -16.90 1.22 -1.79
N ALA A 106 -16.87 -0.08 -1.49
CA ALA A 106 -15.94 -0.67 -0.54
C ALA A 106 -14.48 -0.50 -1.01
N THR A 107 -14.22 -0.58 -2.32
CA THR A 107 -12.88 -0.34 -2.89
C THR A 107 -12.46 1.12 -2.71
N VAL A 108 -13.35 2.08 -2.97
CA VAL A 108 -13.07 3.51 -2.74
C VAL A 108 -12.89 3.81 -1.27
N ALA A 109 -13.76 3.28 -0.40
CA ALA A 109 -13.67 3.48 1.04
C ALA A 109 -12.35 2.95 1.61
N THR A 110 -11.94 1.73 1.20
CA THR A 110 -10.73 1.09 1.69
C THR A 110 -9.45 1.73 1.11
N ASN A 111 -9.37 1.89 -0.21
CA ASN A 111 -8.13 2.23 -0.90
C ASN A 111 -7.85 3.74 -0.95
N LEU A 112 -8.88 4.56 -0.83
CA LEU A 112 -8.75 6.02 -0.95
C LEU A 112 -9.12 6.73 0.35
N LEU A 113 -10.37 6.60 0.82
CA LEU A 113 -10.83 7.33 1.99
C LEU A 113 -10.13 6.85 3.28
N GLY A 114 -9.86 5.57 3.39
CA GLY A 114 -9.17 4.98 4.55
C GLY A 114 -7.79 5.59 4.80
N PRO A 115 -6.85 5.55 3.84
CA PRO A 115 -5.54 6.18 3.98
C PRO A 115 -5.61 7.69 4.27
N ILE A 116 -6.52 8.42 3.62
CA ILE A 116 -6.71 9.85 3.86
C ILE A 116 -7.16 10.11 5.30
N ARG A 117 -8.17 9.39 5.76
CA ARG A 117 -8.71 9.53 7.13
C ARG A 117 -7.68 9.16 8.19
N LEU A 118 -6.97 8.04 8.01
CA LEU A 118 -5.95 7.60 8.97
C LEU A 118 -4.77 8.57 9.00
N THR A 119 -4.32 9.05 7.85
CA THR A 119 -3.28 10.09 7.77
C THR A 119 -3.72 11.35 8.51
N ALA A 120 -4.93 11.85 8.27
CA ALA A 120 -5.46 13.03 8.95
C ALA A 120 -5.52 12.84 10.48
N ALA A 121 -5.95 11.66 10.95
CA ALA A 121 -6.07 11.37 12.38
C ALA A 121 -4.69 11.27 13.08
N LEU A 122 -3.66 10.73 12.42
CA LEU A 122 -2.33 10.53 13.01
C LEU A 122 -1.34 11.68 12.75
N LEU A 123 -1.59 12.52 11.76
CA LEU A 123 -0.71 13.63 11.39
C LEU A 123 -0.35 14.56 12.56
N PRO A 124 -1.29 14.93 13.48
CA PRO A 124 -0.94 15.75 14.66
C PRO A 124 0.09 15.10 15.59
N THR A 125 0.14 13.78 15.64
CA THR A 125 1.13 13.02 16.45
C THR A 125 2.45 12.88 15.68
N LEU A 126 2.40 12.49 14.41
CA LEU A 126 3.58 12.35 13.56
C LEU A 126 4.39 13.65 13.46
N ARG A 127 3.73 14.79 13.30
CA ARG A 127 4.41 16.10 13.21
C ARG A 127 5.13 16.55 14.49
N LYS A 128 4.89 15.91 15.63
CA LYS A 128 5.60 16.18 16.90
C LYS A 128 6.90 15.41 17.00
N GLN A 129 7.09 14.41 16.14
CA GLN A 129 8.30 13.61 16.15
C GLN A 129 9.47 14.38 15.51
N PRO A 130 10.70 14.18 15.99
CA PRO A 130 11.87 14.85 15.43
C PRO A 130 12.16 14.45 13.99
N HIS A 131 11.63 13.32 13.57
CA HIS A 131 11.65 12.80 12.21
C HIS A 131 10.46 11.86 12.03
N ALA A 132 9.68 12.05 10.98
CA ALA A 132 8.56 11.19 10.67
C ALA A 132 8.51 10.82 9.18
N THR A 133 7.85 9.69 8.87
CA THR A 133 7.62 9.24 7.50
C THR A 133 6.17 8.81 7.32
N ILE A 134 5.54 9.27 6.24
CA ILE A 134 4.27 8.74 5.75
C ILE A 134 4.55 8.06 4.42
N MET A 135 4.24 6.78 4.30
CA MET A 135 4.36 6.03 3.05
C MET A 135 2.97 5.57 2.60
N ASN A 136 2.55 6.04 1.43
CA ASN A 136 1.34 5.57 0.78
C ASN A 136 1.68 4.53 -0.28
N VAL A 137 0.89 3.46 -0.34
CA VAL A 137 1.11 2.40 -1.31
C VAL A 137 0.12 2.53 -2.46
N THR A 138 0.66 2.87 -3.62
CA THR A 138 -0.08 2.95 -4.88
C THR A 138 0.00 1.63 -5.66
N SER A 139 0.30 1.69 -6.93
CA SER A 139 0.50 0.55 -7.83
C SER A 139 1.03 1.06 -9.17
N GLY A 140 1.69 0.22 -9.95
CA GLY A 140 1.90 0.48 -11.37
C GLY A 140 0.61 0.74 -12.13
N LEU A 141 -0.51 0.19 -11.65
CA LEU A 141 -1.85 0.41 -12.21
C LEU A 141 -2.43 1.81 -11.94
N ALA A 142 -1.75 2.65 -11.16
CA ALA A 142 -2.05 4.08 -11.04
C ALA A 142 -1.67 4.84 -12.32
N PHE A 143 -0.73 4.31 -13.10
CA PHE A 143 -0.13 4.95 -14.28
C PHE A 143 -0.61 4.33 -15.60
N VAL A 144 -0.80 3.00 -15.62
CA VAL A 144 -1.40 2.27 -16.73
C VAL A 144 -2.53 1.41 -16.19
N PRO A 145 -3.80 1.83 -16.37
CA PRO A 145 -4.93 1.09 -15.83
C PRO A 145 -5.08 -0.31 -16.42
N LEU A 146 -5.42 -1.28 -15.59
CA LEU A 146 -5.87 -2.60 -16.00
C LEU A 146 -7.40 -2.55 -16.19
N ALA A 147 -7.88 -2.76 -17.42
CA ALA A 147 -9.27 -2.57 -17.79
C ALA A 147 -10.27 -3.41 -16.98
N MET A 148 -9.85 -4.56 -16.46
CA MET A 148 -10.71 -5.44 -15.66
C MET A 148 -10.83 -5.03 -14.17
N THR A 149 -10.09 -4.00 -13.72
CA THR A 149 -10.14 -3.52 -12.33
C THR A 149 -10.18 -1.98 -12.28
N PRO A 150 -11.15 -1.34 -12.98
CA PRO A 150 -11.15 0.09 -13.22
C PRO A 150 -11.24 0.91 -11.93
N THR A 151 -12.10 0.53 -10.97
CA THR A 151 -12.22 1.24 -9.70
C THR A 151 -10.94 1.14 -8.87
N TYR A 152 -10.30 -0.03 -8.83
CA TYR A 152 -8.99 -0.16 -8.17
C TYR A 152 -7.96 0.79 -8.76
N CYS A 153 -7.81 0.80 -10.11
CA CYS A 153 -6.88 1.68 -10.80
C CYS A 153 -7.15 3.15 -10.51
N ALA A 154 -8.43 3.55 -10.53
CA ALA A 154 -8.85 4.91 -10.19
C ALA A 154 -8.46 5.30 -8.76
N THR A 155 -8.66 4.40 -7.77
CA THR A 155 -8.25 4.67 -6.38
C THR A 155 -6.73 4.80 -6.24
N LYS A 156 -5.95 4.01 -6.99
CA LYS A 156 -4.48 4.07 -6.95
C LYS A 156 -3.95 5.35 -7.62
N ALA A 157 -4.56 5.79 -8.72
CA ALA A 157 -4.26 7.08 -9.32
C ALA A 157 -4.63 8.26 -8.38
N ALA A 158 -5.76 8.17 -7.69
CA ALA A 158 -6.17 9.18 -6.71
C ALA A 158 -5.20 9.27 -5.52
N ILE A 159 -4.73 8.14 -4.98
CA ILE A 159 -3.73 8.12 -3.88
C ILE A 159 -2.37 8.62 -4.37
N HIS A 160 -1.96 8.36 -5.62
CA HIS A 160 -0.78 8.98 -6.21
C HIS A 160 -0.88 10.52 -6.17
N SER A 161 -1.97 11.09 -6.70
CA SER A 161 -2.21 12.52 -6.68
C SER A 161 -2.25 13.10 -5.25
N TYR A 162 -2.93 12.42 -4.33
CA TYR A 162 -2.98 12.81 -2.92
C TYR A 162 -1.59 12.81 -2.28
N THR A 163 -0.76 11.80 -2.58
CA THR A 163 0.60 11.69 -2.03
C THR A 163 1.50 12.83 -2.49
N GLN A 164 1.41 13.24 -3.75
CA GLN A 164 2.13 14.40 -4.28
C GLN A 164 1.71 15.70 -3.56
N SER A 165 0.41 15.90 -3.38
CA SER A 165 -0.13 17.07 -2.68
C SER A 165 0.29 17.10 -1.20
N LEU A 166 0.21 15.94 -0.52
CA LEU A 166 0.63 15.80 0.86
C LEU A 166 2.13 16.10 1.03
N ARG A 167 2.97 15.58 0.13
CA ARG A 167 4.42 15.84 0.11
C ARG A 167 4.72 17.33 -0.02
N TYR A 168 4.01 18.02 -0.90
CA TYR A 168 4.19 19.45 -1.08
C TYR A 168 3.76 20.26 0.15
N GLN A 169 2.62 19.92 0.76
CA GLN A 169 2.14 20.62 1.96
C GLN A 169 3.04 20.41 3.18
N LEU A 170 3.74 19.29 3.29
CA LEU A 170 4.60 18.95 4.42
C LEU A 170 6.09 19.21 4.15
N LYS A 171 6.46 19.84 3.03
CA LYS A 171 7.86 20.01 2.59
C LYS A 171 8.77 20.77 3.56
N ASP A 172 8.19 21.65 4.37
CA ASP A 172 8.92 22.48 5.35
C ASP A 172 8.89 21.85 6.76
N MET A 173 8.38 20.62 6.88
CA MET A 173 8.33 19.86 8.13
C MET A 173 9.46 18.80 8.15
N PRO A 174 9.92 18.35 9.34
CA PRO A 174 10.87 17.24 9.44
C PRO A 174 10.19 15.88 9.14
N MET A 175 9.52 15.80 8.00
CA MET A 175 8.72 14.65 7.57
C MET A 175 9.00 14.29 6.12
N GLU A 176 9.11 12.99 5.87
CA GLU A 176 9.17 12.45 4.52
C GLU A 176 7.81 11.89 4.10
N VAL A 177 7.38 12.17 2.89
CA VAL A 177 6.19 11.57 2.29
C VAL A 177 6.62 10.75 1.08
N LEU A 178 6.57 9.44 1.24
CA LEU A 178 7.02 8.46 0.27
C LEU A 178 5.84 7.79 -0.42
N GLU A 179 6.06 7.33 -1.62
CA GLU A 179 5.12 6.53 -2.38
C GLU A 179 5.77 5.19 -2.76
N LEU A 180 5.20 4.09 -2.30
CA LEU A 180 5.60 2.76 -2.76
C LEU A 180 4.73 2.36 -3.94
N VAL A 181 5.36 1.99 -5.05
CA VAL A 181 4.71 1.63 -6.32
C VAL A 181 4.94 0.16 -6.65
N PRO A 182 4.10 -0.78 -6.18
CA PRO A 182 4.26 -2.19 -6.49
C PRO A 182 3.92 -2.52 -7.95
N PRO A 183 4.67 -3.46 -8.59
CA PRO A 183 4.21 -4.17 -9.78
C PRO A 183 3.18 -5.26 -9.43
N TYR A 184 2.93 -6.19 -10.36
CA TYR A 184 2.24 -7.43 -10.05
C TYR A 184 3.14 -8.35 -9.21
N VAL A 185 2.76 -8.58 -7.94
CA VAL A 185 3.56 -9.32 -6.94
C VAL A 185 2.80 -10.57 -6.50
N GLN A 186 3.49 -11.68 -6.25
CA GLN A 186 2.92 -12.92 -5.70
C GLN A 186 2.36 -12.69 -4.29
N THR A 187 1.05 -12.45 -4.21
CA THR A 187 0.28 -12.22 -2.97
C THR A 187 -1.13 -12.76 -3.13
N GLU A 188 -1.87 -12.90 -2.04
CA GLU A 188 -3.28 -13.32 -2.05
C GLU A 188 -4.27 -12.17 -2.33
N LEU A 189 -3.84 -11.01 -2.86
CA LEU A 189 -4.71 -9.85 -3.07
C LEU A 189 -5.92 -10.18 -3.97
N MET A 190 -5.69 -10.99 -5.01
CA MET A 190 -6.72 -11.50 -5.93
C MET A 190 -6.92 -13.02 -5.75
N GLY A 191 -6.53 -13.58 -4.60
CA GLY A 191 -6.65 -15.00 -4.29
C GLY A 191 -5.43 -15.85 -4.66
N ASP A 192 -5.60 -17.18 -4.55
CA ASP A 192 -4.52 -18.18 -4.68
C ASP A 192 -3.83 -18.17 -6.04
N ARG A 193 -4.55 -17.80 -7.09
CA ARG A 193 -3.97 -17.69 -8.43
C ARG A 193 -2.82 -16.68 -8.45
N GLN A 194 -3.04 -15.46 -7.95
CA GLN A 194 -1.99 -14.44 -7.92
C GLN A 194 -0.82 -14.87 -7.03
N ALA A 195 -1.08 -15.55 -5.95
CA ALA A 195 -0.04 -16.04 -5.05
C ALA A 195 0.91 -17.04 -5.72
N ASN A 196 0.40 -17.78 -6.73
CA ASN A 196 1.14 -18.83 -7.44
C ASN A 196 1.45 -18.50 -8.91
N ASP A 197 1.12 -17.29 -9.37
CA ASP A 197 1.32 -16.88 -10.77
C ASP A 197 2.83 -16.68 -11.06
N PRO A 198 3.44 -17.45 -11.98
CA PRO A 198 4.84 -17.27 -12.33
C PRO A 198 5.15 -15.94 -13.02
N MET A 199 4.12 -15.25 -13.55
CA MET A 199 4.25 -13.92 -14.13
C MET A 199 4.32 -12.82 -13.06
N ALA A 200 3.91 -13.10 -11.84
CA ALA A 200 4.05 -12.15 -10.73
C ALA A 200 5.49 -12.16 -10.18
N MET A 201 5.93 -11.01 -9.68
CA MET A 201 7.23 -10.90 -9.00
C MET A 201 7.19 -11.66 -7.67
N PRO A 202 8.15 -12.53 -7.37
CA PRO A 202 8.24 -13.19 -6.07
C PRO A 202 8.23 -12.16 -4.93
N LEU A 203 7.42 -12.40 -3.88
CA LEU A 203 7.26 -11.46 -2.78
C LEU A 203 8.60 -11.15 -2.09
N GLY A 204 9.43 -12.17 -1.87
CA GLY A 204 10.74 -11.99 -1.23
C GLY A 204 11.68 -11.09 -2.03
N GLU A 205 11.71 -11.22 -3.36
CA GLU A 205 12.50 -10.37 -4.24
C GLU A 205 12.00 -8.92 -4.21
N PHE A 206 10.67 -8.74 -4.25
CA PHE A 206 10.06 -7.42 -4.16
C PHE A 206 10.43 -6.72 -2.85
N ILE A 207 10.29 -7.40 -1.70
CA ILE A 207 10.63 -6.83 -0.39
C ILE A 207 12.12 -6.49 -0.32
N ALA A 208 13.00 -7.37 -0.80
CA ALA A 208 14.44 -7.13 -0.78
C ALA A 208 14.82 -5.86 -1.59
N GLU A 209 14.26 -5.70 -2.80
CA GLU A 209 14.53 -4.54 -3.65
C GLU A 209 13.96 -3.25 -3.04
N VAL A 210 12.73 -3.29 -2.47
CA VAL A 210 12.14 -2.15 -1.76
C VAL A 210 13.02 -1.72 -0.58
N MET A 211 13.44 -2.67 0.25
CA MET A 211 14.30 -2.35 1.42
C MET A 211 15.65 -1.78 1.00
N GLU A 212 16.19 -2.20 -0.14
CA GLU A 212 17.43 -1.63 -0.67
C GLU A 212 17.24 -0.17 -1.14
N ILE A 213 16.15 0.12 -1.87
CA ILE A 213 15.83 1.49 -2.30
C ILE A 213 15.60 2.41 -1.09
N LEU A 214 14.94 1.91 -0.03
CA LEU A 214 14.67 2.69 1.17
C LEU A 214 15.93 3.09 1.97
N LYS A 215 17.05 2.37 1.79
CA LYS A 215 18.34 2.71 2.43
C LYS A 215 19.04 3.92 1.79
N ALA A 216 18.64 4.33 0.59
CA ALA A 216 19.26 5.46 -0.07
C ALA A 216 19.10 6.76 0.75
N ASP A 217 20.12 7.62 0.71
CA ASP A 217 20.12 8.91 1.38
C ASP A 217 20.53 10.02 0.37
N PRO A 218 19.60 10.91 0.00
CA PRO A 218 18.20 10.93 0.41
C PRO A 218 17.38 9.76 -0.16
N THR A 219 16.38 9.29 0.59
CA THR A 219 15.43 8.29 0.09
C THR A 219 14.63 8.90 -1.08
N PRO A 220 14.50 8.21 -2.23
CA PRO A 220 13.72 8.74 -3.34
C PRO A 220 12.23 8.87 -2.94
N PRO A 221 11.53 9.91 -3.43
CA PRO A 221 10.13 10.14 -3.06
C PRO A 221 9.17 9.06 -3.60
N GLU A 222 9.58 8.34 -4.63
CA GLU A 222 8.86 7.19 -5.20
C GLU A 222 9.77 5.95 -5.13
N ILE A 223 9.28 4.91 -4.49
CA ILE A 223 9.96 3.62 -4.33
C ILE A 223 9.47 2.72 -5.46
N CYS A 224 10.19 2.71 -6.56
CA CYS A 224 9.88 1.94 -7.76
C CYS A 224 10.92 0.84 -7.95
N VAL A 225 10.51 -0.42 -7.80
CA VAL A 225 11.36 -1.55 -8.21
C VAL A 225 11.44 -1.60 -9.74
N LYS A 226 12.52 -2.16 -10.30
CA LYS A 226 12.73 -2.19 -11.78
C LYS A 226 11.53 -2.74 -12.54
N ARG A 227 10.87 -3.75 -11.99
CA ARG A 227 9.74 -4.40 -12.65
C ARG A 227 8.51 -3.51 -12.84
N VAL A 228 8.37 -2.43 -12.09
CA VAL A 228 7.25 -1.47 -12.24
C VAL A 228 7.58 -0.32 -13.18
N GLU A 229 8.84 -0.06 -13.47
CA GLU A 229 9.28 1.09 -14.30
C GLU A 229 8.55 1.20 -15.65
N PRO A 230 8.32 0.10 -16.42
CA PRO A 230 7.57 0.20 -17.67
C PRO A 230 6.16 0.76 -17.50
N LEU A 231 5.46 0.42 -16.41
CA LEU A 231 4.15 0.99 -16.09
C LEU A 231 4.28 2.43 -15.59
N ARG A 232 5.22 2.68 -14.67
CA ARG A 232 5.40 4.01 -14.06
C ARG A 232 5.76 5.08 -15.09
N PHE A 233 6.57 4.76 -16.06
CA PHE A 233 7.10 5.71 -17.03
C PHE A 233 6.45 5.61 -18.42
N ALA A 234 5.38 4.82 -18.59
CA ALA A 234 4.71 4.60 -19.86
C ALA A 234 4.31 5.91 -20.58
N ALA A 235 3.76 6.87 -19.84
CA ALA A 235 3.37 8.16 -20.41
C ALA A 235 4.59 9.01 -20.84
N ALA A 236 5.68 8.94 -20.09
CA ALA A 236 6.89 9.73 -20.37
C ALA A 236 7.72 9.14 -21.52
N SER A 237 7.64 7.82 -21.76
CA SER A 237 8.40 7.14 -22.81
C SER A 237 7.84 7.33 -24.23
N GLY A 238 6.65 7.93 -24.36
CA GLY A 238 5.90 7.98 -25.62
C GLY A 238 5.25 6.65 -25.96
N GLY A 239 4.23 6.63 -26.78
CA GLY A 239 3.54 5.40 -27.18
C GLY A 239 2.60 4.80 -26.12
N TYR A 240 2.11 5.63 -25.20
CA TYR A 240 1.22 5.20 -24.10
C TYR A 240 0.02 4.36 -24.59
N ASP A 241 -0.69 4.81 -25.65
CA ASP A 241 -1.88 4.12 -26.15
C ASP A 241 -1.57 2.70 -26.65
N ALA A 242 -0.44 2.55 -27.36
CA ALA A 242 0.02 1.23 -27.83
C ALA A 242 0.40 0.32 -26.65
N PHE A 243 1.10 0.88 -25.64
CA PHE A 243 1.46 0.14 -24.43
C PHE A 243 0.22 -0.26 -23.63
N PHE A 244 -0.72 0.67 -23.40
CA PHE A 244 -1.99 0.40 -22.73
C PHE A 244 -2.77 -0.74 -23.41
N LYS A 245 -2.88 -0.67 -24.76
CA LYS A 245 -3.57 -1.71 -25.52
C LYS A 245 -2.87 -3.06 -25.37
N THR A 246 -1.57 -3.14 -25.61
CA THR A 246 -0.79 -4.39 -25.54
C THR A 246 -0.84 -5.00 -24.14
N PHE A 247 -0.72 -4.17 -23.10
CA PHE A 247 -0.81 -4.61 -21.71
C PHE A 247 -2.17 -5.23 -21.41
N ASN A 248 -3.27 -4.55 -21.78
CA ASN A 248 -4.62 -5.05 -21.52
C ASN A 248 -4.98 -6.27 -22.37
N ASP A 249 -4.59 -6.31 -23.65
CA ASP A 249 -4.79 -7.48 -24.50
C ASP A 249 -4.06 -8.71 -23.93
N GLY A 250 -2.81 -8.55 -23.49
CA GLY A 250 -2.03 -9.61 -22.87
C GLY A 250 -2.67 -10.13 -21.58
N MET A 251 -3.14 -9.23 -20.72
CA MET A 251 -3.83 -9.59 -19.48
C MET A 251 -5.17 -10.28 -19.73
N ALA A 252 -5.92 -9.84 -20.75
CA ALA A 252 -7.17 -10.50 -21.15
C ALA A 252 -6.92 -11.91 -21.70
N ALA A 253 -5.93 -12.08 -22.58
CA ALA A 253 -5.56 -13.38 -23.13
C ALA A 253 -5.12 -14.37 -22.06
N ALA A 254 -4.33 -13.93 -21.08
CA ALA A 254 -3.88 -14.77 -19.97
C ALA A 254 -5.04 -15.25 -19.05
N ARG A 255 -6.20 -14.63 -19.15
CA ARG A 255 -7.40 -14.93 -18.34
C ARG A 255 -8.60 -15.42 -19.15
N ALA A 256 -8.46 -15.59 -20.47
CA ALA A 256 -9.53 -16.05 -21.36
C ALA A 256 -10.00 -17.51 -21.11
N GLY A 257 -9.33 -18.24 -20.23
CA GLY A 257 -9.70 -19.59 -19.81
C GLY A 257 -10.49 -19.65 -18.49
N GLU A 258 -10.92 -18.53 -17.97
CA GLU A 258 -11.72 -18.35 -16.74
C GLU A 258 -13.15 -17.91 -17.11
#